data_45027c1b688909ad216bfc9568229cf6
#
_entry.id   45027c1b688909ad216bfc9568229cf6
#
_cell.length_a   1.000
_cell.length_b   1.000
_cell.length_c   1.000
_cell.angle_alpha   90.00
_cell.angle_beta   90.00
_cell.angle_gamma   90.00
#
_symmetry.space_group_name_H-M   'P 1'
#
loop_
_entity.id
_entity.type
_entity.pdbx_description
1 polymer ?
#
loop_
_entity_poly.entity_id
_entity_poly.type
_entity_poly.pdbx_seq_one_letter_code
_entity_poly.pdbx_strand_id
1 'polypeptide(L)'
;PQNSYFLFSYKVNILNNGLDSVKLISRYWNIIDGDGNTEDIYGPGVVGQQPWIKKNENYEYVSYCPLKTPIGKMGGSFQMTKDEKEIFEVPILYFELAANQELN
;
A
#
# COMPACT_ATOMS: atom_id res chain seq x y z
N PRO A 1 -17.49 -4.02 -21.48
CA PRO A 1 -17.03 -5.41 -21.52
C PRO A 1 -16.94 -6.03 -20.15
N GLN A 2 -17.26 -7.29 -20.07
CA GLN A 2 -17.31 -7.99 -18.81
C GLN A 2 -15.95 -8.19 -18.17
N ASN A 3 -14.86 -8.01 -18.93
CA ASN A 3 -13.51 -8.16 -18.41
C ASN A 3 -12.83 -6.84 -18.11
N SER A 4 -13.59 -5.77 -18.10
CA SER A 4 -13.05 -4.46 -17.82
C SER A 4 -12.78 -4.28 -16.35
N TYR A 5 -11.74 -3.51 -16.05
CA TYR A 5 -11.37 -3.16 -14.72
C TYR A 5 -11.29 -1.64 -14.59
N PHE A 6 -11.56 -1.18 -13.37
CA PHE A 6 -11.28 0.20 -13.01
C PHE A 6 -9.89 0.24 -12.42
N LEU A 7 -9.01 1.04 -12.99
CA LEU A 7 -7.64 1.12 -12.52
C LEU A 7 -7.48 2.36 -11.66
N PHE A 8 -7.03 2.15 -10.43
CA PHE A 8 -6.81 3.23 -9.47
C PHE A 8 -5.32 3.39 -9.23
N SER A 9 -4.87 4.62 -9.20
CA SER A 9 -3.53 4.90 -8.70
C SER A 9 -3.66 5.39 -7.27
N TYR A 10 -2.65 5.08 -6.46
CA TYR A 10 -2.62 5.57 -5.10
C TYR A 10 -1.19 5.91 -4.72
N LYS A 11 -1.06 6.93 -3.88
CA LYS A 11 0.23 7.40 -3.42
C LYS A 11 0.37 7.11 -1.94
N VAL A 12 1.50 6.56 -1.57
CA VAL A 12 1.81 6.25 -0.17
C VAL A 12 2.97 7.10 0.28
N ASN A 13 2.84 7.70 1.45
CA ASN A 13 3.90 8.45 2.12
C ASN A 13 4.23 7.75 3.41
N ILE A 14 5.50 7.43 3.60
CA ILE A 14 5.97 6.81 4.84
C ILE A 14 6.96 7.76 5.47
N LEU A 15 6.56 8.38 6.58
CA LEU A 15 7.40 9.31 7.31
C LEU A 15 7.96 8.59 8.53
N ASN A 16 9.28 8.62 8.67
CA ASN A 16 9.93 8.00 9.82
C ASN A 16 10.09 9.04 10.93
N ASN A 17 9.18 9.00 11.89
CA ASN A 17 9.23 9.87 13.06
C ASN A 17 10.04 9.29 14.21
N GLY A 18 10.58 8.09 14.05
CA GLY A 18 11.33 7.42 15.08
C GLY A 18 12.75 7.94 15.20
N LEU A 19 13.51 7.29 16.07
CA LEU A 19 14.89 7.69 16.33
C LEU A 19 15.88 7.00 15.40
N ASP A 20 15.49 5.86 14.84
CA ASP A 20 16.38 5.01 14.05
C ASP A 20 15.91 4.89 12.63
N SER A 21 16.85 4.60 11.73
CA SER A 21 16.49 4.23 10.36
C SER A 21 15.74 2.91 10.37
N VAL A 22 14.77 2.77 9.47
CA VAL A 22 13.99 1.54 9.32
C VAL A 22 14.04 1.10 7.87
N LYS A 23 14.08 -0.22 7.67
CA LYS A 23 14.05 -0.81 6.33
C LYS A 23 12.67 -1.41 6.11
N LEU A 24 12.08 -1.11 4.96
CA LEU A 24 10.80 -1.67 4.58
C LEU A 24 11.05 -3.03 3.94
N ILE A 25 10.64 -4.10 4.62
CA ILE A 25 10.93 -5.46 4.18
C ILE A 25 9.87 -5.99 3.23
N SER A 26 8.60 -5.81 3.60
CA SER A 26 7.50 -6.39 2.84
C SER A 26 6.22 -5.61 3.11
N ARG A 27 5.21 -5.93 2.32
CA ARG A 27 3.91 -5.30 2.45
C ARG A 27 2.80 -6.33 2.37
N TYR A 28 1.70 -6.01 3.02
CA TYR A 28 0.46 -6.76 2.93
C TYR A 28 -0.67 -5.80 2.62
N TRP A 29 -1.50 -6.15 1.64
CA TRP A 29 -2.70 -5.39 1.32
C TRP A 29 -3.92 -6.29 1.36
N ASN A 30 -4.97 -5.83 2.02
CA ASN A 30 -6.30 -6.40 1.92
C ASN A 30 -7.12 -5.42 1.09
N ILE A 31 -7.69 -5.91 0.01
CA ILE A 31 -8.44 -5.10 -0.94
C ILE A 31 -9.88 -5.58 -0.96
N ILE A 32 -10.81 -4.65 -0.81
CA ILE A 32 -12.23 -4.96 -0.78
C ILE A 32 -12.90 -4.16 -1.88
N ASP A 33 -13.55 -4.84 -2.83
CA ASP A 33 -14.25 -4.13 -3.90
C ASP A 33 -15.65 -3.71 -3.48
N GLY A 34 -16.36 -3.03 -4.39
CA GLY A 34 -17.68 -2.50 -4.08
C GLY A 34 -18.75 -3.56 -3.86
N ASP A 35 -18.49 -4.79 -4.28
CA ASP A 35 -19.41 -5.91 -4.08
C ASP A 35 -19.09 -6.71 -2.81
N GLY A 36 -18.05 -6.29 -2.08
CA GLY A 36 -17.65 -6.99 -0.87
C GLY A 36 -16.67 -8.12 -1.08
N ASN A 37 -16.19 -8.33 -2.31
CA ASN A 37 -15.17 -9.34 -2.58
C ASN A 37 -13.83 -8.86 -2.06
N THR A 38 -13.06 -9.77 -1.47
CA THR A 38 -11.78 -9.41 -0.85
C THR A 38 -10.64 -10.15 -1.51
N GLU A 39 -9.47 -9.52 -1.45
CA GLU A 39 -8.25 -10.11 -1.97
C GLU A 39 -7.10 -9.72 -1.06
N ASP A 40 -6.22 -10.69 -0.79
CA ASP A 40 -5.02 -10.45 0.03
C ASP A 40 -3.80 -10.54 -0.86
N ILE A 41 -2.95 -9.52 -0.78
CA ILE A 41 -1.74 -9.44 -1.59
C ILE A 41 -0.54 -9.27 -0.67
N TYR A 42 0.43 -10.16 -0.81
CA TYR A 42 1.68 -10.11 -0.06
C TYR A 42 2.83 -9.93 -1.04
N GLY A 43 3.82 -9.18 -0.66
CA GLY A 43 4.98 -9.03 -1.52
C GLY A 43 6.16 -8.39 -0.80
N PRO A 44 7.38 -8.59 -1.32
CA PRO A 44 8.56 -7.96 -0.74
C PRO A 44 8.63 -6.49 -1.15
N GLY A 45 9.00 -5.66 -0.18
CA GLY A 45 9.22 -4.25 -0.45
C GLY A 45 8.02 -3.51 -1.02
N VAL A 46 8.30 -2.42 -1.70
CA VAL A 46 7.30 -1.62 -2.42
C VAL A 46 7.88 -1.22 -3.75
N VAL A 47 7.11 -1.44 -4.82
CA VAL A 47 7.50 -1.08 -6.19
C VAL A 47 8.92 -1.54 -6.50
N GLY A 48 9.23 -2.80 -6.13
CA GLY A 48 10.52 -3.42 -6.43
C GLY A 48 11.67 -3.00 -5.54
N GLN A 49 11.42 -2.28 -4.45
CA GLN A 49 12.47 -1.77 -3.59
C GLN A 49 12.23 -2.08 -2.13
N GLN A 50 13.31 -2.21 -1.38
CA GLN A 50 13.28 -2.37 0.08
C GLN A 50 14.10 -1.22 0.69
N PRO A 51 13.53 -0.02 0.73
CA PRO A 51 14.32 1.15 1.11
C PRO A 51 14.58 1.23 2.60
N TRP A 52 15.74 1.82 2.95
CA TRP A 52 16.01 2.30 4.28
C TRP A 52 15.49 3.73 4.38
N ILE A 53 14.67 4.00 5.38
CA ILE A 53 14.10 5.32 5.59
C ILE A 53 14.72 5.88 6.86
N LYS A 54 15.48 6.96 6.70
CA LYS A 54 16.20 7.56 7.82
C LYS A 54 15.27 8.37 8.70
N LYS A 55 15.74 8.70 9.88
CA LYS A 55 15.01 9.57 10.80
C LYS A 55 14.58 10.85 10.09
N ASN A 56 13.32 11.21 10.25
CA ASN A 56 12.71 12.41 9.66
C ASN A 56 12.63 12.39 8.13
N GLU A 57 12.96 11.27 7.52
CA GLU A 57 12.89 11.12 6.07
C GLU A 57 11.51 10.62 5.69
N ASN A 58 11.03 11.08 4.54
CA ASN A 58 9.75 10.67 3.99
C ASN A 58 10.01 9.86 2.72
N TYR A 59 9.46 8.65 2.67
CA TYR A 59 9.55 7.82 1.49
C TYR A 59 8.19 7.78 0.80
N GLU A 60 8.17 8.12 -0.48
CA GLU A 60 6.91 8.23 -1.23
C GLU A 60 6.96 7.33 -2.44
N TYR A 61 5.85 6.66 -2.72
CA TYR A 61 5.74 5.88 -3.95
C TYR A 61 4.29 5.89 -4.44
N VAL A 62 4.14 5.59 -5.74
CA VAL A 62 2.85 5.48 -6.39
C VAL A 62 2.71 4.07 -6.92
N SER A 63 1.53 3.49 -6.76
CA SER A 63 1.24 2.19 -7.30
C SER A 63 -0.20 2.16 -7.81
N TYR A 64 -0.63 1.00 -8.27
CA TYR A 64 -1.93 0.86 -8.93
C TYR A 64 -2.68 -0.31 -8.38
N CYS A 65 -4.01 -0.20 -8.39
CA CYS A 65 -4.89 -1.27 -7.95
C CYS A 65 -6.05 -1.39 -8.94
N PRO A 66 -6.19 -2.52 -9.63
CA PRO A 66 -7.35 -2.76 -10.49
C PRO A 66 -8.48 -3.36 -9.69
N LEU A 67 -9.70 -2.88 -9.94
CA LEU A 67 -10.90 -3.42 -9.33
C LEU A 67 -11.93 -3.70 -10.41
N LYS A 68 -12.84 -4.63 -10.13
CA LYS A 68 -13.96 -4.88 -11.03
C LYS A 68 -15.12 -3.92 -10.80
N THR A 69 -15.06 -3.13 -9.75
CA THR A 69 -16.10 -2.18 -9.38
C THR A 69 -15.54 -0.77 -9.36
N PRO A 70 -16.40 0.26 -9.48
CA PRO A 70 -15.91 1.65 -9.50
C PRO A 70 -15.56 2.20 -8.14
N ILE A 71 -15.77 1.44 -7.08
CA ILE A 71 -15.37 1.83 -5.72
C ILE A 71 -14.80 0.63 -5.01
N GLY A 72 -14.03 0.91 -3.98
CA GLY A 72 -13.46 -0.11 -3.12
C GLY A 72 -12.64 0.52 -2.04
N LYS A 73 -11.94 -0.30 -1.30
CA LYS A 73 -11.02 0.20 -0.28
C LYS A 73 -9.89 -0.79 -0.09
N MET A 74 -8.79 -0.29 0.42
CA MET A 74 -7.65 -1.15 0.73
C MET A 74 -6.98 -0.67 2.00
N GLY A 75 -6.41 -1.63 2.71
CA GLY A 75 -5.66 -1.38 3.92
C GLY A 75 -4.75 -2.56 4.15
N GLY A 76 -3.91 -2.51 5.17
CA GLY A 76 -2.99 -3.60 5.41
C GLY A 76 -1.89 -3.21 6.36
N SER A 77 -0.65 -3.56 5.99
CA SER A 77 0.49 -3.27 6.85
C SER A 77 1.79 -3.31 6.08
N PHE A 78 2.78 -2.63 6.63
CA PHE A 78 4.16 -2.77 6.21
C PHE A 78 4.92 -3.53 7.28
N GLN A 79 5.81 -4.42 6.86
CA GLN A 79 6.71 -5.11 7.78
C GLN A 79 8.06 -4.44 7.66
N MET A 80 8.59 -3.96 8.79
CA MET A 80 9.82 -3.16 8.82
C MET A 80 10.78 -3.70 9.86
N THR A 81 12.04 -3.30 9.73
CA THR A 81 13.06 -3.69 10.68
C THR A 81 14.07 -2.57 10.87
N LYS A 82 14.67 -2.51 12.05
CA LYS A 82 15.75 -1.57 12.35
C LYS A 82 17.12 -2.22 12.17
N ASP A 83 17.20 -3.52 12.41
CA ASP A 83 18.48 -4.22 12.53
C ASP A 83 18.56 -5.48 11.67
N GLU A 84 17.55 -5.72 10.82
CA GLU A 84 17.44 -6.89 9.97
C GLU A 84 17.31 -8.21 10.74
N LYS A 85 17.03 -8.12 12.03
CA LYS A 85 16.82 -9.31 12.87
C LYS A 85 15.39 -9.42 13.35
N GLU A 86 14.86 -8.35 13.88
CA GLU A 86 13.48 -8.32 14.37
C GLU A 86 12.62 -7.51 13.43
N ILE A 87 11.44 -8.02 13.15
CA ILE A 87 10.50 -7.37 12.25
C ILE A 87 9.31 -6.88 13.06
N PHE A 88 8.92 -5.65 12.83
CA PHE A 88 7.71 -5.09 13.44
C PHE A 88 6.76 -4.66 12.34
N GLU A 89 5.48 -4.58 12.69
CA GLU A 89 4.43 -4.28 11.73
C GLU A 89 3.92 -2.87 11.94
N VAL A 90 3.73 -2.16 10.83
CA VAL A 90 3.14 -0.83 10.84
C VAL A 90 1.80 -0.92 10.11
N PRO A 91 0.70 -0.72 10.82
CA PRO A 91 -0.62 -0.85 10.19
C PRO A 91 -0.90 0.31 9.23
N ILE A 92 -1.63 0.00 8.18
CA ILE A 92 -2.12 0.98 7.23
C ILE A 92 -3.64 0.98 7.34
N LEU A 93 -4.20 2.10 7.76
CA LEU A 93 -5.64 2.24 7.87
C LEU A 93 -6.27 2.13 6.48
N TYR A 94 -7.48 1.60 6.42
CA TYR A 94 -8.19 1.50 5.16
C TYR A 94 -8.43 2.87 4.57
N PHE A 95 -8.24 2.98 3.27
CA PHE A 95 -8.57 4.18 2.52
C PHE A 95 -9.38 3.80 1.30
N GLU A 96 -10.16 4.74 0.81
CA GLU A 96 -11.10 4.48 -0.26
C GLU A 96 -10.46 4.64 -1.62
N LEU A 97 -10.88 3.76 -2.53
CA LEU A 97 -10.57 3.85 -3.95
C LEU A 97 -11.89 4.19 -4.63
N ALA A 98 -11.93 5.29 -5.33
CA ALA A 98 -13.14 5.71 -6.03
C ALA A 98 -12.78 6.11 -7.44
N ALA A 99 -13.60 5.66 -8.38
CA ALA A 99 -13.38 6.01 -9.77
C ALA A 99 -13.43 7.52 -9.91
N ASN A 100 -12.46 8.06 -10.59
CA ASN A 100 -12.36 9.49 -10.77
C ASN A 100 -13.38 9.96 -11.80
N GLN A 101 -14.23 10.88 -11.40
CA GLN A 101 -15.31 11.34 -12.27
C GLN A 101 -14.78 12.06 -13.49
N GLU A 102 -13.60 12.61 -13.41
CA GLU A 102 -13.02 13.30 -14.56
C GLU A 102 -12.66 12.39 -15.70
N LEU A 103 -12.64 11.10 -15.45
CA LEU A 103 -12.30 10.16 -16.50
C LEU A 103 -13.42 9.93 -17.49
N ASN A 104 -14.57 10.44 -17.20
CA ASN A 104 -15.72 10.28 -18.08
C ASN A 104 -15.64 11.20 -19.28
#